data_fc46977d5dff65c3c1a9589490f042a4
#
_entry.id   fc46977d5dff65c3c1a9589490f042a4
#
_cell.length_a   1.000
_cell.length_b   1.000
_cell.length_c   1.000
_cell.angle_alpha   90.00
_cell.angle_beta   90.00
_cell.angle_gamma   90.00
#
_symmetry.space_group_name_H-M   'P 1'
#
loop_
_entity.id
_entity.type
_entity.pdbx_description
1 polymer ?
#
loop_
_entity_poly.entity_id
_entity_poly.type
_entity_poly.pdbx_seq_one_letter_code
_entity_poly.pdbx_strand_id
1 'polypeptide(L)'
;MASLISGNKIELLFTPHLVPISRGMHSTIYGRLRDPGLTSDDCRILLDNYYRNFKNIKVLPVDTFPSTKWVKNTNQIFLSVKVDIRNGRIIILSAIDNLLKGQTGQAIQNLNLMSGFLMDEGLDLTNNFP
;
A
#
# COMPACT_ATOMS: atom_id res chain seq x y z
N MET A 1 -6.65 -14.69 5.90
CA MET A 1 -6.86 -13.96 4.63
C MET A 1 -5.77 -14.23 3.61
N ALA A 2 -4.49 -13.88 3.84
CA ALA A 2 -3.40 -14.11 2.86
C ALA A 2 -3.29 -15.56 2.37
N SER A 3 -3.42 -16.55 3.26
CA SER A 3 -3.41 -17.98 2.89
C SER A 3 -4.63 -18.38 2.04
N LEU A 4 -5.78 -17.74 2.23
CA LEU A 4 -6.98 -18.00 1.42
C LEU A 4 -6.81 -17.50 -0.01
N ILE A 5 -6.15 -16.34 -0.18
CA ILE A 5 -5.92 -15.75 -1.51
C ILE A 5 -4.84 -16.51 -2.28
N SER A 6 -3.78 -16.94 -1.60
CA SER A 6 -2.64 -17.62 -2.24
C SER A 6 -2.85 -19.13 -2.48
N GLY A 7 -3.84 -19.74 -1.82
CA GLY A 7 -4.02 -21.20 -1.77
C GLY A 7 -2.94 -21.95 -1.00
N ASN A 8 -1.99 -21.25 -0.39
CA ASN A 8 -0.88 -21.82 0.36
C ASN A 8 -0.91 -21.33 1.81
N LYS A 9 -0.36 -22.13 2.74
CA LYS A 9 -0.14 -21.68 4.12
C LYS A 9 0.89 -20.55 4.12
N ILE A 10 0.47 -19.34 4.50
CA ILE A 10 1.37 -18.20 4.68
C ILE A 10 1.49 -17.94 6.18
N GLU A 11 2.72 -17.95 6.68
CA GLU A 11 3.05 -17.55 8.04
C GLU A 11 3.41 -16.06 8.01
N LEU A 12 2.63 -15.26 8.73
CA LEU A 12 2.79 -13.82 8.83
C LEU A 12 3.16 -13.45 10.26
N LEU A 13 4.29 -12.78 10.43
CA LEU A 13 4.63 -12.10 11.67
C LEU A 13 4.20 -10.63 11.57
N PHE A 14 3.25 -10.23 12.39
CA PHE A 14 2.76 -8.86 12.45
C PHE A 14 3.18 -8.21 13.78
N THR A 15 3.94 -7.11 13.69
CA THR A 15 4.45 -6.39 14.86
C THR A 15 4.08 -4.91 14.77
N PRO A 16 2.94 -4.49 15.36
CA PRO A 16 2.53 -3.09 15.35
C PRO A 16 3.38 -2.26 16.33
N HIS A 17 3.64 -1.00 15.94
CA HIS A 17 4.32 -0.02 16.75
C HIS A 17 3.46 1.24 16.89
N LEU A 18 3.37 1.76 18.12
CA LEU A 18 2.85 3.10 18.36
C LEU A 18 4.03 4.08 18.35
N VAL A 19 3.90 5.11 17.50
CA VAL A 19 4.92 6.15 17.36
C VAL A 19 4.28 7.53 17.60
N PRO A 20 5.03 8.54 18.05
CA PRO A 20 4.48 9.85 18.40
C PRO A 20 4.18 10.71 17.16
N ILE A 21 3.30 10.22 16.28
CA ILE A 21 2.77 10.95 15.12
C ILE A 21 1.26 11.08 15.27
N SER A 22 0.71 12.24 14.92
CA SER A 22 -0.72 12.51 15.07
C SER A 22 -1.58 11.79 14.04
N ARG A 23 -1.06 11.50 12.85
CA ARG A 23 -1.79 10.91 11.72
C ARG A 23 -0.85 10.11 10.82
N GLY A 24 -1.45 9.11 10.20
CA GLY A 24 -0.79 8.27 9.22
C GLY A 24 -0.36 6.92 9.78
N MET A 25 -0.27 5.96 8.88
CA MET A 25 0.25 4.62 9.15
C MET A 25 1.27 4.28 8.07
N HIS A 26 2.45 3.87 8.52
CA HIS A 26 3.53 3.44 7.65
C HIS A 26 3.81 1.96 7.90
N SER A 27 3.85 1.17 6.85
CA SER A 27 4.14 -0.26 6.94
C SER A 27 5.39 -0.61 6.16
N THR A 28 6.23 -1.47 6.73
CA THR A 28 7.34 -2.10 6.03
C THR A 28 7.11 -3.60 6.01
N ILE A 29 7.06 -4.17 4.82
CA ILE A 29 6.71 -5.57 4.58
C ILE A 29 7.92 -6.26 3.95
N TYR A 30 8.37 -7.33 4.56
CA TYR A 30 9.48 -8.15 4.06
C TYR A 30 8.96 -9.45 3.46
N GLY A 31 9.45 -9.81 2.28
CA GLY A 31 9.14 -11.05 1.62
C GLY A 31 10.39 -11.67 0.99
N ARG A 32 10.26 -12.92 0.53
CA ARG A 32 11.26 -13.58 -0.32
C ARG A 32 10.84 -13.47 -1.77
N LEU A 33 11.78 -13.14 -2.64
CA LEU A 33 11.56 -13.23 -4.07
C LEU A 33 11.54 -14.72 -4.48
N ARG A 34 10.60 -15.09 -5.36
CA ARG A 34 10.62 -16.40 -6.00
C ARG A 34 11.70 -16.47 -7.08
N ASP A 35 11.88 -15.39 -7.81
CA ASP A 35 12.90 -15.21 -8.81
C ASP A 35 13.96 -14.24 -8.27
N PRO A 36 15.15 -14.70 -7.93
CA PRO A 36 16.21 -13.87 -7.40
C PRO A 36 16.83 -12.92 -8.45
N GLY A 37 16.49 -13.10 -9.74
CA GLY A 37 16.94 -12.22 -10.83
C GLY A 37 16.17 -10.92 -10.94
N LEU A 38 15.01 -10.79 -10.26
CA LEU A 38 14.21 -9.56 -10.32
C LEU A 38 14.89 -8.39 -9.64
N THR A 39 14.89 -7.24 -10.32
CA THR A 39 15.37 -5.96 -9.79
C THR A 39 14.26 -5.18 -9.07
N SER A 40 14.62 -4.10 -8.39
CA SER A 40 13.64 -3.19 -7.80
C SER A 40 12.73 -2.56 -8.85
N ASP A 41 13.26 -2.27 -10.04
CA ASP A 41 12.47 -1.67 -11.13
C ASP A 41 11.50 -2.68 -11.74
N ASP A 42 11.91 -3.93 -11.92
CA ASP A 42 11.00 -4.99 -12.38
C ASP A 42 9.82 -5.16 -11.40
N CYS A 43 10.10 -5.20 -10.10
CA CYS A 43 9.07 -5.30 -9.06
C CYS A 43 8.17 -4.07 -9.04
N ARG A 44 8.72 -2.86 -9.25
CA ARG A 44 7.95 -1.62 -9.35
C ARG A 44 7.01 -1.67 -10.55
N ILE A 45 7.49 -2.07 -11.71
CA ILE A 45 6.68 -2.19 -12.94
C ILE A 45 5.55 -3.21 -12.74
N LEU A 46 5.81 -4.34 -12.10
CA LEU A 46 4.78 -5.33 -11.78
C LEU A 46 3.68 -4.75 -10.89
N LEU A 47 4.06 -4.02 -9.83
CA LEU A 47 3.10 -3.38 -8.93
C LEU A 47 2.32 -2.27 -9.65
N ASP A 48 2.98 -1.44 -10.44
CA ASP A 48 2.36 -0.35 -11.17
C ASP A 48 1.33 -0.88 -12.19
N ASN A 49 1.68 -1.93 -12.92
CA ASN A 49 0.76 -2.61 -13.84
C ASN A 49 -0.44 -3.24 -13.11
N TYR A 50 -0.22 -3.84 -11.95
CA TYR A 50 -1.29 -4.45 -11.16
C TYR A 50 -2.28 -3.41 -10.63
N TYR A 51 -1.77 -2.26 -10.15
CA TYR A 51 -2.58 -1.22 -9.53
C TYR A 51 -3.02 -0.09 -10.46
N ARG A 52 -2.64 -0.10 -11.74
CA ARG A 52 -2.89 1.00 -12.68
C ARG A 52 -4.35 1.45 -12.81
N ASN A 53 -5.30 0.56 -12.55
CA ASN A 53 -6.74 0.84 -12.61
C ASN A 53 -7.30 1.38 -11.28
N PHE A 54 -6.49 1.48 -10.24
CA PHE A 54 -6.90 1.96 -8.91
C PHE A 54 -6.39 3.38 -8.70
N LYS A 55 -7.26 4.38 -8.90
CA LYS A 55 -6.90 5.81 -8.81
C LYS A 55 -6.31 6.22 -7.45
N ASN A 56 -6.70 5.51 -6.40
CA ASN A 56 -6.27 5.77 -5.02
C ASN A 56 -4.97 5.07 -4.63
N ILE A 57 -4.30 4.38 -5.55
CA ILE A 57 -3.03 3.70 -5.29
C ILE A 57 -1.95 4.30 -6.20
N LYS A 58 -0.84 4.73 -5.60
CA LYS A 58 0.31 5.27 -6.32
C LYS A 58 1.55 4.45 -6.00
N VAL A 59 2.14 3.86 -7.03
CA VAL A 59 3.44 3.21 -6.94
C VAL A 59 4.52 4.23 -7.24
N LEU A 60 5.40 4.47 -6.27
CA LEU A 60 6.45 5.48 -6.37
C LEU A 60 7.62 5.00 -7.23
N PRO A 61 8.41 5.92 -7.79
CA PRO A 61 9.68 5.58 -8.45
C PRO A 61 10.63 4.82 -7.51
N VAL A 62 11.54 4.05 -8.09
CA VAL A 62 12.59 3.36 -7.32
C VAL A 62 13.37 4.36 -6.48
N ASP A 63 13.77 3.95 -5.27
CA ASP A 63 14.47 4.76 -4.26
C ASP A 63 13.70 6.00 -3.75
N THR A 64 12.41 6.09 -4.07
CA THR A 64 11.49 7.07 -3.45
C THR A 64 10.64 6.36 -2.40
N PHE A 65 10.64 6.86 -1.17
CA PHE A 65 9.94 6.23 -0.05
C PHE A 65 8.69 7.01 0.34
N PRO A 66 7.57 6.32 0.64
CA PRO A 66 6.31 6.98 0.96
C PRO A 66 6.40 7.72 2.30
N SER A 67 5.77 8.88 2.37
CA SER A 67 5.65 9.68 3.60
C SER A 67 4.20 9.76 4.05
N THR A 68 3.96 9.64 5.35
CA THR A 68 2.63 9.84 5.93
C THR A 68 2.07 11.24 5.69
N LYS A 69 2.94 12.25 5.48
CA LYS A 69 2.54 13.61 5.11
C LYS A 69 1.82 13.68 3.77
N TRP A 70 2.20 12.84 2.82
CA TRP A 70 1.63 12.87 1.46
C TRP A 70 0.23 12.26 1.38
N VAL A 71 -0.12 11.39 2.34
CA VAL A 71 -1.40 10.69 2.38
C VAL A 71 -2.37 11.25 3.41
N LYS A 72 -1.91 12.18 4.26
CA LYS A 72 -2.73 12.80 5.29
C LYS A 72 -3.98 13.45 4.68
N ASN A 73 -5.14 13.17 5.29
CA ASN A 73 -6.47 13.64 4.85
C ASN A 73 -6.89 13.17 3.45
N THR A 74 -6.30 12.09 2.94
CA THR A 74 -6.67 11.50 1.64
C THR A 74 -7.06 10.04 1.80
N ASN A 75 -7.77 9.49 0.81
CA ASN A 75 -8.02 8.06 0.70
C ASN A 75 -6.96 7.35 -0.17
N GLN A 76 -5.77 7.93 -0.29
CA GLN A 76 -4.69 7.39 -1.12
C GLN A 76 -3.78 6.44 -0.37
N ILE A 77 -3.18 5.53 -1.13
CA ILE A 77 -2.10 4.64 -0.71
C ILE A 77 -0.87 4.98 -1.55
N PHE A 78 0.27 5.20 -0.91
CA PHE A 78 1.54 5.30 -1.60
C PHE A 78 2.36 4.05 -1.29
N LEU A 79 2.84 3.40 -2.35
CA LEU A 79 3.63 2.18 -2.29
C LEU A 79 5.02 2.43 -2.87
N SER A 80 6.03 1.85 -2.27
CA SER A 80 7.33 1.69 -2.91
C SER A 80 7.87 0.29 -2.70
N VAL A 81 8.78 -0.12 -3.55
CA VAL A 81 9.40 -1.43 -3.49
C VAL A 81 10.91 -1.32 -3.66
N LYS A 82 11.62 -2.11 -2.90
CA LYS A 82 13.07 -2.28 -2.99
C LYS A 82 13.41 -3.75 -2.92
N VAL A 83 14.38 -4.17 -3.73
CA VAL A 83 14.93 -5.52 -3.70
C VAL A 83 16.32 -5.47 -3.04
N ASP A 84 16.51 -6.27 -2.01
CA ASP A 84 17.83 -6.58 -1.48
C ASP A 84 18.38 -7.81 -2.21
N ILE A 85 19.14 -7.57 -3.27
CA ILE A 85 19.70 -8.61 -4.13
C ILE A 85 20.60 -9.56 -3.35
N ARG A 86 21.33 -9.07 -2.33
CA ARG A 86 22.26 -9.86 -1.52
C ARG A 86 21.55 -10.99 -0.77
N ASN A 87 20.33 -10.74 -0.34
CA ASN A 87 19.55 -11.65 0.49
C ASN A 87 18.32 -12.23 -0.23
N GLY A 88 18.11 -11.90 -1.51
CA GLY A 88 16.93 -12.32 -2.28
C GLY A 88 15.60 -11.90 -1.66
N ARG A 89 15.57 -10.72 -1.04
CA ARG A 89 14.39 -10.20 -0.34
C ARG A 89 13.78 -9.02 -1.05
N ILE A 90 12.46 -9.00 -1.05
CA ILE A 90 11.66 -7.84 -1.43
C ILE A 90 11.23 -7.08 -0.16
N ILE A 91 11.33 -5.78 -0.22
CA ILE A 91 10.88 -4.85 0.83
C ILE A 91 9.83 -3.96 0.20
N ILE A 92 8.60 -4.02 0.70
CA ILE A 92 7.51 -3.15 0.26
C ILE A 92 7.20 -2.18 1.40
N LEU A 93 7.16 -0.89 1.07
CA LEU A 93 6.78 0.15 2.00
C LEU A 93 5.44 0.73 1.57
N SER A 94 4.58 1.01 2.54
CA SER A 94 3.32 1.69 2.27
C SER A 94 3.04 2.79 3.28
N ALA A 95 2.39 3.85 2.82
CA ALA A 95 1.84 4.88 3.69
C ALA A 95 0.37 5.11 3.36
N ILE A 96 -0.46 5.25 4.39
CA ILE A 96 -1.89 5.58 4.31
C ILE A 96 -2.27 6.55 5.41
N ASP A 97 -3.37 7.27 5.24
CA ASP A 97 -4.03 7.94 6.34
C ASP A 97 -4.79 6.91 7.19
N ASN A 98 -4.48 6.84 8.47
CA ASN A 98 -5.04 5.82 9.37
C ASN A 98 -6.55 5.96 9.60
N LEU A 99 -7.14 7.16 9.52
CA LEU A 99 -8.57 7.38 9.73
C LEU A 99 -9.38 7.32 8.43
N LEU A 100 -8.78 7.69 7.30
CA LEU A 100 -9.44 7.61 6.00
C LEU A 100 -9.22 6.23 5.36
N LYS A 101 -8.15 6.04 4.62
CA LYS A 101 -7.91 4.75 3.94
C LYS A 101 -7.78 3.59 4.92
N GLY A 102 -7.22 3.83 6.11
CA GLY A 102 -7.08 2.81 7.14
C GLY A 102 -8.38 2.44 7.86
N GLN A 103 -9.43 3.25 7.81
CA GLN A 103 -10.68 3.04 8.54
C GLN A 103 -11.91 3.47 7.74
N THR A 104 -12.32 4.75 7.83
CA THR A 104 -13.60 5.24 7.29
C THR A 104 -13.66 5.17 5.78
N GLY A 105 -12.60 5.56 5.09
CA GLY A 105 -12.55 5.51 3.63
C GLY A 105 -12.64 4.08 3.10
N GLN A 106 -12.04 3.11 3.78
CA GLN A 106 -12.18 1.69 3.43
C GLN A 106 -13.61 1.19 3.66
N ALA A 107 -14.27 1.64 4.74
CA ALA A 107 -15.68 1.29 5.00
C ALA A 107 -16.61 1.84 3.91
N ILE A 108 -16.40 3.09 3.48
CA ILE A 108 -17.15 3.70 2.39
C ILE A 108 -16.89 2.97 1.06
N GLN A 109 -15.66 2.60 0.75
CA GLN A 109 -15.35 1.80 -0.45
C GLN A 109 -16.10 0.46 -0.44
N ASN A 110 -16.14 -0.22 0.68
CA ASN A 110 -16.91 -1.47 0.80
C ASN A 110 -18.41 -1.23 0.61
N LEU A 111 -18.96 -0.17 1.22
CA LEU A 111 -20.36 0.20 1.04
C LEU A 111 -20.68 0.51 -0.43
N ASN A 112 -19.82 1.30 -1.11
CA ASN A 112 -19.97 1.63 -2.51
C ASN A 112 -20.04 0.36 -3.38
N LEU A 113 -19.11 -0.57 -3.19
CA LEU A 113 -19.09 -1.85 -3.91
C LEU A 113 -20.33 -2.69 -3.64
N MET A 114 -20.78 -2.77 -2.39
CA MET A 114 -22.00 -3.52 -2.00
C MET A 114 -23.27 -2.90 -2.59
N SER A 115 -23.27 -1.59 -2.81
CA SER A 115 -24.41 -0.83 -3.33
C SER A 115 -24.36 -0.61 -4.85
N GLY A 116 -23.35 -1.14 -5.53
CA GLY A 116 -23.20 -1.02 -6.99
C GLY A 116 -22.69 0.35 -7.47
N PHE A 117 -22.17 1.17 -6.57
CA PHE A 117 -21.49 2.43 -6.91
C PHE A 117 -20.03 2.22 -7.33
N LEU A 118 -19.42 3.25 -7.92
CA LEU A 118 -17.98 3.25 -8.14
C LEU A 118 -17.25 3.19 -6.79
N MET A 119 -16.21 2.38 -6.70
CA MET A 119 -15.47 2.15 -5.45
C MET A 119 -15.04 3.46 -4.77
N ASP A 120 -14.64 4.45 -5.55
CA ASP A 120 -14.11 5.72 -5.05
C ASP A 120 -15.15 6.85 -4.97
N GLU A 121 -16.44 6.54 -5.16
CA GLU A 121 -17.51 7.54 -5.09
C GLU A 121 -17.50 8.27 -3.76
N GLY A 122 -17.45 9.61 -3.80
CA GLY A 122 -17.39 10.45 -2.59
C GLY A 122 -16.05 10.45 -1.84
N LEU A 123 -15.00 9.79 -2.37
CA LEU A 123 -13.70 9.65 -1.72
C LEU A 123 -12.56 10.36 -2.47
N ASP A 124 -12.87 11.20 -3.44
CA ASP A 124 -11.88 12.03 -4.13
C ASP A 124 -11.45 13.22 -3.25
N LEU A 125 -10.79 12.89 -2.15
CA LEU A 125 -10.29 13.84 -1.17
C LEU A 125 -8.91 14.30 -1.61
N THR A 126 -8.81 15.57 -2.02
CA THR A 126 -7.52 16.18 -2.33
C THR A 126 -6.78 16.52 -1.04
N ASN A 127 -5.48 16.32 -1.04
CA ASN A 127 -4.64 16.76 0.08
C ASN A 127 -4.54 18.29 0.05
N ASN A 128 -5.25 18.95 0.96
CA ASN A 128 -5.14 20.38 1.19
C ASN A 128 -3.92 20.68 2.09
N PHE A 129 -2.76 20.20 1.70
CA PHE A 129 -1.52 20.58 2.38
C PHE A 129 -1.03 21.88 1.76
N PRO A 130 -0.83 22.96 2.58
CA PRO A 130 -0.16 24.15 2.10
C PRO A 130 1.30 23.87 1.79
#